data_9db140df5a7ba763c0aec7036c6217ad
#
_entry.id   9db140df5a7ba763c0aec7036c6217ad
#
_cell.length_a   1.000
_cell.length_b   1.000
_cell.length_c   1.000
_cell.angle_alpha   90.00
_cell.angle_beta   90.00
_cell.angle_gamma   90.00
#
_symmetry.space_group_name_H-M   'P 1'
#
loop_
_entity.id
_entity.type
_entity.pdbx_description
1 polymer ?
#
loop_
_entity_poly.entity_id
_entity_poly.type
_entity_poly.pdbx_seq_one_letter_code
_entity_poly.pdbx_strand_id
1 'polypeptide(L)'
;LIMFSQATLPKHGNLVCLHDSGGERQLLIDLANDLSVPLTEISADTETKLSSLLDPGLPAVNPLDAWGAGGTNAPEVMASCFETLLLDQSAAMGAVVHDRGPSSEIYASYIPYLERGKKLSKKPVFLVSNRQGSGESRLAVELTHKGLPVIDGINQFLTGTKKMFEYRDFQKLYKNRSKLKSIKSLSIGKSFDKKIDERDTYDLLKLYKIPMNEIDFVSSMRDLEKYVGKFPLVMKTANNDIHHKFDVGGVILNIDNFDDLKRAYNEITEKFGERVSISPFI
;
A
#
# COMPACT_ATOMS: atom_id res chain seq x y z
N LEU A 1 -1.67 -2.07 -4.83
CA LEU A 1 -3.09 -1.80 -5.11
C LEU A 1 -3.76 -2.98 -5.84
N ILE A 2 -3.20 -3.49 -6.95
CA ILE A 2 -3.77 -4.60 -7.73
C ILE A 2 -4.04 -5.82 -6.85
N MET A 3 -3.10 -6.23 -6.02
CA MET A 3 -3.25 -7.38 -5.13
C MET A 3 -4.45 -7.22 -4.18
N PHE A 4 -4.68 -6.02 -3.64
CA PHE A 4 -5.81 -5.74 -2.76
C PHE A 4 -7.15 -5.61 -3.49
N SER A 5 -7.15 -5.14 -4.73
CA SER A 5 -8.38 -4.88 -5.49
C SER A 5 -8.91 -6.11 -6.23
N GLN A 6 -8.03 -7.03 -6.63
CA GLN A 6 -8.38 -8.17 -7.48
C GLN A 6 -8.27 -9.52 -6.76
N ALA A 7 -7.64 -9.59 -5.60
CA ALA A 7 -7.51 -10.81 -4.83
C ALA A 7 -8.29 -10.74 -3.52
N THR A 8 -8.75 -11.90 -3.05
CA THR A 8 -9.30 -12.01 -1.70
C THR A 8 -8.19 -11.86 -0.66
N LEU A 9 -8.52 -11.29 0.50
CA LEU A 9 -7.53 -11.16 1.58
C LEU A 9 -7.11 -12.56 2.09
N PRO A 10 -5.81 -12.85 2.21
CA PRO A 10 -5.32 -14.13 2.73
C PRO A 10 -5.80 -14.34 4.17
N LYS A 11 -6.15 -15.58 4.50
CA LYS A 11 -6.58 -15.93 5.86
C LYS A 11 -5.36 -16.22 6.75
N HIS A 12 -5.30 -17.40 7.32
CA HIS A 12 -4.16 -17.83 8.15
C HIS A 12 -3.06 -18.43 7.27
N GLY A 13 -1.80 -18.35 7.73
CA GLY A 13 -0.65 -18.95 7.08
C GLY A 13 0.24 -17.94 6.34
N ASN A 14 1.16 -18.47 5.55
CA ASN A 14 2.21 -17.74 4.87
C ASN A 14 2.19 -17.97 3.35
N LEU A 15 3.23 -17.51 2.65
CA LEU A 15 3.35 -17.58 1.20
C LEU A 15 3.90 -18.94 0.76
N VAL A 16 3.30 -19.52 -0.28
CA VAL A 16 3.87 -20.63 -1.06
C VAL A 16 4.15 -20.19 -2.49
N CYS A 17 5.26 -20.65 -3.07
CA CYS A 17 5.65 -20.28 -4.42
C CYS A 17 6.08 -21.49 -5.23
N LEU A 18 5.69 -21.51 -6.51
CA LEU A 18 6.12 -22.45 -7.51
C LEU A 18 7.00 -21.74 -8.54
N HIS A 19 8.11 -22.36 -8.90
CA HIS A 19 9.09 -21.88 -9.89
C HIS A 19 9.39 -22.99 -10.93
N ASP A 20 9.91 -22.57 -12.05
CA ASP A 20 10.49 -23.44 -13.08
C ASP A 20 12.01 -23.23 -13.24
N SER A 21 12.63 -22.59 -12.24
CA SER A 21 14.06 -22.29 -12.23
C SER A 21 14.59 -22.16 -10.80
N GLY A 22 15.66 -22.89 -10.50
CA GLY A 22 16.34 -22.84 -9.21
C GLY A 22 16.94 -21.45 -8.91
N GLY A 23 17.40 -20.72 -9.94
CA GLY A 23 17.93 -19.38 -9.79
C GLY A 23 16.87 -18.37 -9.36
N GLU A 24 15.68 -18.44 -9.95
CA GLU A 24 14.54 -17.59 -9.58
C GLU A 24 14.02 -17.91 -8.18
N ARG A 25 13.96 -19.21 -7.86
CA ARG A 25 13.63 -19.65 -6.52
C ARG A 25 14.57 -19.04 -5.48
N GLN A 26 15.88 -19.08 -5.72
CA GLN A 26 16.86 -18.51 -4.79
C GLN A 26 16.70 -16.98 -4.68
N LEU A 27 16.50 -16.27 -5.78
CA LEU A 27 16.25 -14.84 -5.78
C LEU A 27 15.02 -14.49 -4.93
N LEU A 28 13.93 -15.26 -5.04
CA LEU A 28 12.74 -15.03 -4.24
C LEU A 28 13.01 -15.24 -2.75
N ILE A 29 13.78 -16.28 -2.37
CA ILE A 29 14.15 -16.55 -0.98
C ILE A 29 14.94 -15.37 -0.39
N ASP A 30 15.95 -14.89 -1.11
CA ASP A 30 16.81 -13.80 -0.66
C ASP A 30 15.99 -12.51 -0.47
N LEU A 31 15.17 -12.15 -1.46
CA LEU A 31 14.29 -10.97 -1.37
C LEU A 31 13.20 -11.11 -0.30
N ALA A 32 12.66 -12.31 -0.09
CA ALA A 32 11.67 -12.54 0.97
C ALA A 32 12.31 -12.38 2.35
N ASN A 33 13.55 -12.82 2.52
CA ASN A 33 14.31 -12.61 3.74
C ASN A 33 14.56 -11.12 4.00
N ASP A 34 15.06 -10.39 3.02
CA ASP A 34 15.37 -8.95 3.12
C ASP A 34 14.12 -8.13 3.46
N LEU A 35 12.99 -8.47 2.85
CA LEU A 35 11.71 -7.81 3.08
C LEU A 35 10.96 -8.35 4.32
N SER A 36 11.48 -9.39 4.98
CA SER A 36 10.82 -10.07 6.09
C SER A 36 9.41 -10.57 5.71
N VAL A 37 9.27 -11.20 4.55
CA VAL A 37 8.04 -11.86 4.10
C VAL A 37 8.09 -13.33 4.53
N PRO A 38 7.17 -13.81 5.37
CA PRO A 38 7.20 -15.19 5.83
C PRO A 38 6.80 -16.16 4.71
N LEU A 39 7.68 -17.12 4.45
CA LEU A 39 7.41 -18.28 3.60
C LEU A 39 6.82 -19.42 4.44
N THR A 40 5.96 -20.23 3.84
CA THR A 40 5.35 -21.38 4.51
C THR A 40 6.39 -22.48 4.75
N GLU A 41 6.53 -22.93 5.98
CA GLU A 41 7.11 -24.23 6.27
C GLU A 41 6.02 -25.27 6.01
N ILE A 42 6.22 -26.11 4.98
CA ILE A 42 5.23 -27.11 4.57
C ILE A 42 5.20 -28.27 5.54
N SER A 43 4.02 -28.89 5.68
CA SER A 43 3.83 -30.07 6.52
C SER A 43 4.51 -31.32 5.93
N ALA A 44 4.81 -32.30 6.78
CA ALA A 44 5.38 -33.57 6.35
C ALA A 44 4.48 -34.33 5.33
N ASP A 45 3.15 -34.18 5.45
CA ASP A 45 2.21 -34.71 4.47
C ASP A 45 2.35 -34.04 3.11
N THR A 46 2.52 -32.73 3.10
CA THR A 46 2.75 -31.96 1.87
C THR A 46 4.09 -32.33 1.25
N GLU A 47 5.15 -32.41 2.04
CA GLU A 47 6.48 -32.84 1.60
C GLU A 47 6.43 -34.27 0.98
N THR A 48 5.76 -35.18 1.61
CA THR A 48 5.60 -36.56 1.10
C THR A 48 4.88 -36.58 -0.25
N LYS A 49 3.80 -35.83 -0.39
CA LYS A 49 3.05 -35.70 -1.65
C LYS A 49 3.88 -35.11 -2.75
N LEU A 50 4.57 -33.98 -2.45
CA LEU A 50 5.47 -33.35 -3.43
C LEU A 50 6.58 -34.30 -3.87
N SER A 51 7.21 -35.02 -2.94
CA SER A 51 8.26 -36.00 -3.26
C SER A 51 7.79 -37.11 -4.19
N SER A 52 6.50 -37.45 -4.16
CA SER A 52 5.90 -38.43 -5.07
C SER A 52 5.57 -37.90 -6.47
N LEU A 53 5.51 -36.56 -6.61
CA LEU A 53 5.20 -35.87 -7.87
C LEU A 53 6.47 -35.44 -8.63
N LEU A 54 7.50 -35.10 -7.88
CA LEU A 54 8.74 -34.51 -8.41
C LEU A 54 9.66 -35.59 -9.03
N ASP A 55 10.42 -35.13 -10.00
CA ASP A 55 11.53 -35.94 -10.53
C ASP A 55 12.56 -36.23 -9.43
N PRO A 56 13.22 -37.43 -9.49
CA PRO A 56 14.24 -37.80 -8.52
C PRO A 56 15.35 -36.76 -8.41
N GLY A 57 15.65 -36.32 -7.18
CA GLY A 57 16.69 -35.34 -6.87
C GLY A 57 16.19 -33.90 -6.71
N LEU A 58 14.92 -33.59 -7.03
CA LEU A 58 14.34 -32.30 -6.71
C LEU A 58 13.85 -32.29 -5.25
N PRO A 59 14.22 -31.24 -4.47
CA PRO A 59 13.79 -31.15 -3.08
C PRO A 59 12.32 -30.74 -2.97
N ALA A 60 11.56 -31.48 -2.18
CA ALA A 60 10.16 -31.16 -1.85
C ALA A 60 10.10 -30.10 -0.74
N VAL A 61 10.25 -28.84 -1.09
CA VAL A 61 10.32 -27.70 -0.18
C VAL A 61 9.50 -26.53 -0.70
N ASN A 62 9.32 -25.49 0.10
CA ASN A 62 8.74 -24.21 -0.34
C ASN A 62 9.75 -23.05 -0.10
N PRO A 63 10.01 -22.20 -1.07
CA PRO A 63 9.53 -22.18 -2.48
C PRO A 63 10.00 -23.42 -3.25
N LEU A 64 9.16 -23.89 -4.18
CA LEU A 64 9.41 -25.12 -4.93
C LEU A 64 9.89 -24.81 -6.34
N ASP A 65 11.03 -25.37 -6.74
CA ASP A 65 11.38 -25.54 -8.14
C ASP A 65 10.91 -26.93 -8.58
N ALA A 66 9.87 -26.97 -9.42
CA ALA A 66 9.28 -28.22 -9.87
C ALA A 66 9.61 -28.57 -11.31
N TRP A 67 10.51 -27.81 -11.95
CA TRP A 67 10.95 -28.08 -13.32
C TRP A 67 12.08 -29.12 -13.32
N GLY A 68 11.71 -30.36 -13.56
CA GLY A 68 12.67 -31.46 -13.67
C GLY A 68 13.23 -31.64 -15.09
N ALA A 69 13.18 -32.85 -15.61
CA ALA A 69 13.69 -33.19 -16.94
C ALA A 69 12.89 -32.57 -18.12
N GLY A 70 11.78 -31.87 -17.88
CA GLY A 70 11.03 -31.17 -18.89
C GLY A 70 10.27 -32.06 -19.86
N GLY A 71 9.80 -33.22 -19.43
CA GLY A 71 9.01 -34.13 -20.25
C GLY A 71 7.63 -33.61 -20.63
N THR A 72 6.92 -34.31 -21.51
CA THR A 72 5.56 -33.94 -21.96
C THR A 72 4.54 -33.82 -20.83
N ASN A 73 4.82 -34.42 -19.68
CA ASN A 73 3.97 -34.37 -18.48
C ASN A 73 4.33 -33.22 -17.50
N ALA A 74 5.37 -32.45 -17.80
CA ALA A 74 5.83 -31.37 -16.90
C ALA A 74 4.72 -30.36 -16.52
N PRO A 75 3.85 -29.91 -17.43
CA PRO A 75 2.75 -29.01 -17.06
C PRO A 75 1.79 -29.58 -16.02
N GLU A 76 1.48 -30.87 -16.09
CA GLU A 76 0.60 -31.54 -15.12
C GLU A 76 1.29 -31.71 -13.76
N VAL A 77 2.58 -32.04 -13.76
CA VAL A 77 3.38 -32.12 -12.52
C VAL A 77 3.44 -30.76 -11.83
N MET A 78 3.75 -29.70 -12.59
CA MET A 78 3.78 -28.34 -12.08
C MET A 78 2.43 -27.93 -11.45
N ALA A 79 1.33 -28.20 -12.16
CA ALA A 79 -0.01 -27.90 -11.66
C ALA A 79 -0.32 -28.67 -10.36
N SER A 80 -0.02 -29.97 -10.32
CA SER A 80 -0.26 -30.82 -9.16
C SER A 80 0.61 -30.43 -7.97
N CYS A 81 1.85 -30.00 -8.21
CA CYS A 81 2.74 -29.47 -7.18
C CYS A 81 2.20 -28.16 -6.60
N PHE A 82 1.71 -27.23 -7.45
CA PHE A 82 1.14 -25.98 -6.98
C PHE A 82 -0.14 -26.18 -6.16
N GLU A 83 -1.01 -27.07 -6.59
CA GLU A 83 -2.19 -27.49 -5.84
C GLU A 83 -1.82 -28.05 -4.47
N THR A 84 -0.83 -28.94 -4.42
CA THR A 84 -0.35 -29.57 -3.18
C THR A 84 0.18 -28.51 -2.21
N LEU A 85 1.00 -27.55 -2.69
CA LEU A 85 1.47 -26.42 -1.88
C LEU A 85 0.32 -25.57 -1.34
N LEU A 86 -0.66 -25.25 -2.19
CA LEU A 86 -1.80 -24.41 -1.79
C LEU A 86 -2.72 -25.12 -0.79
N LEU A 87 -2.80 -26.44 -0.82
CA LEU A 87 -3.62 -27.22 0.11
C LEU A 87 -2.99 -27.38 1.49
N ASP A 88 -1.70 -27.07 1.64
CA ASP A 88 -1.07 -27.04 2.96
C ASP A 88 -1.83 -26.10 3.90
N GLN A 89 -2.03 -26.53 5.15
CA GLN A 89 -2.79 -25.75 6.14
C GLN A 89 -2.09 -24.44 6.52
N SER A 90 -0.77 -24.41 6.42
CA SER A 90 0.05 -23.24 6.70
C SER A 90 0.21 -22.29 5.51
N ALA A 91 -0.34 -22.62 4.34
CA ALA A 91 -0.36 -21.76 3.18
C ALA A 91 -1.54 -20.78 3.23
N ALA A 92 -1.29 -19.50 3.14
CA ALA A 92 -2.32 -18.44 3.08
C ALA A 92 -2.64 -18.00 1.66
N MET A 93 -1.65 -18.01 0.78
CA MET A 93 -1.70 -17.58 -0.61
C MET A 93 -0.58 -18.23 -1.40
N GLY A 94 -0.68 -18.23 -2.72
CA GLY A 94 0.36 -18.79 -3.58
C GLY A 94 0.71 -17.94 -4.79
N ALA A 95 1.89 -18.16 -5.34
CA ALA A 95 2.33 -17.56 -6.59
C ALA A 95 3.04 -18.59 -7.48
N VAL A 96 2.80 -18.48 -8.79
CA VAL A 96 3.69 -19.03 -9.82
C VAL A 96 4.61 -17.90 -10.25
N VAL A 97 5.91 -18.12 -10.11
CA VAL A 97 6.95 -17.11 -10.37
C VAL A 97 7.83 -17.59 -11.52
N HIS A 98 8.05 -16.74 -12.51
CA HIS A 98 8.74 -17.09 -13.76
C HIS A 98 9.43 -15.89 -14.41
N ASP A 99 10.37 -16.18 -15.34
CA ASP A 99 11.08 -15.17 -16.15
C ASP A 99 10.53 -15.02 -17.58
N ARG A 100 9.46 -15.73 -17.93
CA ARG A 100 8.91 -15.75 -19.29
C ARG A 100 8.08 -14.52 -19.57
N GLY A 101 8.20 -13.99 -20.79
CA GLY A 101 7.31 -12.94 -21.28
C GLY A 101 6.02 -13.51 -21.87
N PRO A 102 4.98 -12.66 -22.09
CA PRO A 102 3.70 -13.07 -22.66
C PRO A 102 3.79 -13.68 -24.06
N SER A 103 4.86 -13.45 -24.80
CA SER A 103 5.13 -14.03 -26.11
C SER A 103 5.68 -15.46 -26.04
N SER A 104 6.02 -15.97 -24.85
CA SER A 104 6.48 -17.33 -24.68
C SER A 104 5.31 -18.32 -24.70
N GLU A 105 5.42 -19.41 -25.45
CA GLU A 105 4.43 -20.50 -25.43
C GLU A 105 4.26 -21.10 -24.03
N ILE A 106 5.32 -21.15 -23.23
CA ILE A 106 5.31 -21.65 -21.85
C ILE A 106 4.47 -20.76 -20.94
N TYR A 107 4.42 -19.44 -21.20
CA TYR A 107 3.66 -18.50 -20.40
C TYR A 107 2.17 -18.89 -20.28
N ALA A 108 1.58 -19.35 -21.38
CA ALA A 108 0.17 -19.79 -21.37
C ALA A 108 -0.08 -21.03 -20.48
N SER A 109 0.95 -21.86 -20.26
CA SER A 109 0.83 -23.05 -19.42
C SER A 109 0.69 -22.75 -17.93
N TYR A 110 1.10 -21.56 -17.46
CA TYR A 110 0.96 -21.17 -16.04
C TYR A 110 -0.50 -20.85 -15.66
N ILE A 111 -1.34 -20.51 -16.64
CA ILE A 111 -2.74 -20.12 -16.39
C ILE A 111 -3.54 -21.28 -15.78
N PRO A 112 -3.51 -22.50 -16.34
CA PRO A 112 -4.15 -23.65 -15.73
C PRO A 112 -3.70 -23.94 -14.29
N TYR A 113 -2.42 -23.72 -13.97
CA TYR A 113 -1.91 -23.90 -12.60
C TYR A 113 -2.61 -22.96 -11.62
N LEU A 114 -2.72 -21.69 -12.00
CA LEU A 114 -3.39 -20.65 -11.19
C LEU A 114 -4.88 -20.93 -11.06
N GLU A 115 -5.58 -21.26 -12.16
CA GLU A 115 -7.02 -21.53 -12.18
C GLU A 115 -7.37 -22.73 -11.34
N ARG A 116 -6.66 -23.84 -11.51
CA ARG A 116 -6.84 -25.07 -10.74
C ARG A 116 -6.55 -24.84 -9.26
N GLY A 117 -5.40 -24.24 -8.94
CA GLY A 117 -4.99 -23.96 -7.57
C GLY A 117 -5.98 -23.05 -6.86
N LYS A 118 -6.45 -21.98 -7.52
CA LYS A 118 -7.47 -21.07 -6.97
C LYS A 118 -8.80 -21.76 -6.74
N LYS A 119 -9.27 -22.54 -7.74
CA LYS A 119 -10.55 -23.26 -7.65
C LYS A 119 -10.57 -24.24 -6.49
N LEU A 120 -9.47 -24.98 -6.30
CA LEU A 120 -9.35 -26.02 -5.30
C LEU A 120 -9.17 -25.44 -3.89
N SER A 121 -8.20 -24.53 -3.71
CA SER A 121 -7.82 -24.02 -2.40
C SER A 121 -8.71 -22.88 -1.90
N LYS A 122 -9.36 -22.14 -2.81
CA LYS A 122 -10.07 -20.86 -2.53
C LYS A 122 -9.16 -19.76 -1.95
N LYS A 123 -7.85 -19.93 -2.09
CA LYS A 123 -6.84 -18.97 -1.63
C LYS A 123 -6.48 -17.98 -2.74
N PRO A 124 -5.98 -16.80 -2.40
CA PRO A 124 -5.42 -15.87 -3.39
C PRO A 124 -4.23 -16.49 -4.11
N VAL A 125 -4.20 -16.38 -5.43
CA VAL A 125 -3.10 -16.83 -6.27
C VAL A 125 -2.67 -15.73 -7.23
N PHE A 126 -1.39 -15.71 -7.58
CA PHE A 126 -0.76 -14.67 -8.38
C PHE A 126 0.16 -15.27 -9.42
N LEU A 127 0.19 -14.65 -10.60
CA LEU A 127 1.25 -14.87 -11.57
C LEU A 127 2.27 -13.76 -11.42
N VAL A 128 3.52 -14.11 -11.20
CA VAL A 128 4.60 -13.15 -10.94
C VAL A 128 5.69 -13.32 -11.99
N SER A 129 5.98 -12.26 -12.72
CA SER A 129 7.12 -12.22 -13.63
C SER A 129 8.28 -11.47 -12.98
N ASN A 130 9.49 -11.99 -13.06
CA ASN A 130 10.68 -11.25 -12.65
C ASN A 130 11.15 -10.24 -13.72
N ARG A 131 10.43 -10.13 -14.84
CA ARG A 131 10.66 -9.15 -15.91
C ARG A 131 9.62 -8.04 -15.84
N GLN A 132 10.04 -6.83 -16.17
CA GLN A 132 9.13 -5.69 -16.29
C GLN A 132 8.35 -5.75 -17.61
N GLY A 133 7.15 -5.17 -17.64
CA GLY A 133 6.31 -5.05 -18.83
C GLY A 133 5.41 -6.25 -19.12
N SER A 134 5.44 -7.30 -18.30
CA SER A 134 4.57 -8.47 -18.50
C SER A 134 3.11 -8.17 -18.10
N GLY A 135 2.89 -7.29 -17.12
CA GLY A 135 1.57 -6.91 -16.63
C GLY A 135 0.77 -6.01 -17.58
N GLU A 136 1.41 -5.43 -18.59
CA GLU A 136 0.77 -4.58 -19.60
C GLU A 136 0.16 -5.38 -20.76
N SER A 137 0.52 -6.66 -20.91
CA SER A 137 -0.04 -7.48 -21.96
C SER A 137 -1.56 -7.63 -21.83
N ARG A 138 -2.26 -7.72 -22.96
CA ARG A 138 -3.71 -7.93 -22.96
C ARG A 138 -4.12 -9.15 -22.13
N LEU A 139 -3.37 -10.24 -22.23
CA LEU A 139 -3.62 -11.45 -21.47
C LEU A 139 -3.48 -11.21 -19.95
N ALA A 140 -2.43 -10.50 -19.51
CA ALA A 140 -2.24 -10.16 -18.11
C ALA A 140 -3.36 -9.31 -17.54
N VAL A 141 -3.84 -8.32 -18.31
CA VAL A 141 -4.98 -7.49 -17.94
C VAL A 141 -6.26 -8.33 -17.81
N GLU A 142 -6.55 -9.20 -18.78
CA GLU A 142 -7.70 -10.11 -18.74
C GLU A 142 -7.64 -11.06 -17.53
N LEU A 143 -6.47 -11.64 -17.22
CA LEU A 143 -6.28 -12.50 -16.05
C LEU A 143 -6.51 -11.72 -14.75
N THR A 144 -5.96 -10.53 -14.65
CA THR A 144 -6.14 -9.66 -13.50
C THR A 144 -7.63 -9.38 -13.24
N HIS A 145 -8.38 -9.04 -14.28
CA HIS A 145 -9.83 -8.84 -14.17
C HIS A 145 -10.61 -10.12 -13.78
N LYS A 146 -10.10 -11.29 -14.12
CA LYS A 146 -10.66 -12.58 -13.68
C LYS A 146 -10.27 -12.93 -12.24
N GLY A 147 -9.56 -12.04 -11.54
CA GLY A 147 -9.08 -12.26 -10.18
C GLY A 147 -7.87 -13.18 -10.09
N LEU A 148 -7.09 -13.27 -11.15
CA LEU A 148 -5.78 -13.90 -11.23
C LEU A 148 -4.73 -12.82 -11.52
N PRO A 149 -4.35 -11.99 -10.53
CA PRO A 149 -3.49 -10.84 -10.76
C PRO A 149 -2.12 -11.25 -11.29
N VAL A 150 -1.67 -10.50 -12.30
CA VAL A 150 -0.32 -10.59 -12.86
C VAL A 150 0.48 -9.42 -12.31
N ILE A 151 1.62 -9.73 -11.69
CA ILE A 151 2.48 -8.74 -11.02
C ILE A 151 3.87 -8.75 -11.66
N ASP A 152 4.34 -7.58 -12.06
CA ASP A 152 5.69 -7.39 -12.56
C ASP A 152 6.66 -7.15 -11.43
N GLY A 153 7.63 -8.04 -11.31
CA GLY A 153 8.72 -7.99 -10.35
C GLY A 153 8.45 -8.70 -9.03
N ILE A 154 9.40 -9.56 -8.65
CA ILE A 154 9.36 -10.30 -7.37
C ILE A 154 9.33 -9.34 -6.18
N ASN A 155 10.13 -8.26 -6.21
CA ASN A 155 10.18 -7.27 -5.13
C ASN A 155 8.80 -6.60 -4.91
N GLN A 156 8.13 -6.18 -5.99
CA GLN A 156 6.81 -5.57 -5.95
C GLN A 156 5.77 -6.56 -5.40
N PHE A 157 5.83 -7.81 -5.84
CA PHE A 157 4.98 -8.87 -5.35
C PHE A 157 5.18 -9.11 -3.84
N LEU A 158 6.42 -9.29 -3.39
CA LEU A 158 6.75 -9.53 -1.99
C LEU A 158 6.37 -8.33 -1.10
N THR A 159 6.61 -7.10 -1.56
CA THR A 159 6.16 -5.89 -0.86
C THR A 159 4.64 -5.87 -0.71
N GLY A 160 3.91 -6.20 -1.76
CA GLY A 160 2.46 -6.33 -1.72
C GLY A 160 1.98 -7.43 -0.79
N THR A 161 2.63 -8.60 -0.80
CA THR A 161 2.36 -9.73 0.09
C THR A 161 2.54 -9.34 1.55
N LYS A 162 3.66 -8.68 1.89
CA LYS A 162 3.89 -8.14 3.23
C LYS A 162 2.74 -7.26 3.69
N LYS A 163 2.32 -6.32 2.84
CA LYS A 163 1.21 -5.41 3.17
C LYS A 163 -0.14 -6.13 3.30
N MET A 164 -0.38 -7.17 2.53
CA MET A 164 -1.58 -8.01 2.69
C MET A 164 -1.56 -8.75 4.03
N PHE A 165 -0.43 -9.31 4.45
CA PHE A 165 -0.29 -9.98 5.74
C PHE A 165 -0.40 -8.99 6.91
N GLU A 166 0.27 -7.85 6.84
CA GLU A 166 0.16 -6.78 7.85
C GLU A 166 -1.30 -6.33 8.02
N TYR A 167 -2.01 -6.11 6.92
CA TYR A 167 -3.42 -5.69 6.96
C TYR A 167 -4.34 -6.79 7.51
N ARG A 168 -4.14 -8.04 7.09
CA ARG A 168 -4.85 -9.20 7.65
C ARG A 168 -4.70 -9.27 9.17
N ASP A 169 -3.48 -9.16 9.65
CA ASP A 169 -3.16 -9.30 11.05
C ASP A 169 -3.65 -8.09 11.86
N PHE A 170 -3.57 -6.89 11.29
CA PHE A 170 -4.21 -5.70 11.85
C PHE A 170 -5.73 -5.89 11.99
N GLN A 171 -6.41 -6.38 10.97
CA GLN A 171 -7.86 -6.62 11.05
C GLN A 171 -8.22 -7.64 12.13
N LYS A 172 -7.41 -8.68 12.30
CA LYS A 172 -7.60 -9.68 13.36
C LYS A 172 -7.47 -9.06 14.74
N LEU A 173 -6.44 -8.23 14.95
CA LEU A 173 -6.23 -7.49 16.19
C LEU A 173 -7.37 -6.50 16.44
N TYR A 174 -7.83 -5.80 15.40
CA TYR A 174 -8.91 -4.83 15.51
C TYR A 174 -10.25 -5.47 15.88
N LYS A 175 -10.57 -6.62 15.30
CA LYS A 175 -11.79 -7.39 15.65
C LYS A 175 -11.77 -7.90 17.11
N ASN A 176 -10.58 -8.21 17.62
CA ASN A 176 -10.40 -8.69 18.99
C ASN A 176 -10.23 -7.55 20.02
N ARG A 177 -10.11 -6.29 19.58
CA ARG A 177 -10.20 -5.16 20.50
C ARG A 177 -11.62 -5.14 21.06
N SER A 178 -11.75 -5.57 22.33
CA SER A 178 -12.90 -5.22 23.16
C SER A 178 -13.23 -3.77 22.88
N LYS A 179 -14.51 -3.48 22.54
CA LYS A 179 -15.04 -2.16 22.18
C LYS A 179 -14.22 -1.09 22.86
N LEU A 180 -13.45 -0.32 22.10
CA LEU A 180 -12.80 0.88 22.61
C LEU A 180 -13.88 1.56 23.45
N LYS A 181 -13.63 1.72 24.78
CA LYS A 181 -14.52 2.49 25.64
C LYS A 181 -14.86 3.72 24.82
N SER A 182 -16.12 3.92 24.52
CA SER A 182 -16.56 5.02 23.67
C SER A 182 -15.78 6.24 24.11
N ILE A 183 -14.91 6.75 23.26
CA ILE A 183 -14.33 8.06 23.50
C ILE A 183 -15.57 8.92 23.69
N LYS A 184 -15.77 9.45 24.91
CA LYS A 184 -16.88 10.38 25.17
C LYS A 184 -16.74 11.41 24.08
N SER A 185 -17.67 11.42 23.12
CA SER A 185 -17.70 12.47 22.12
C SER A 185 -17.73 13.76 22.93
N LEU A 186 -16.71 14.59 22.79
CA LEU A 186 -16.80 15.94 23.28
C LEU A 186 -18.02 16.52 22.57
N SER A 187 -19.09 16.70 23.30
CA SER A 187 -20.29 17.37 22.80
C SER A 187 -19.89 18.81 22.50
N ILE A 188 -19.47 19.03 21.26
CA ILE A 188 -19.26 20.37 20.76
C ILE A 188 -20.68 20.90 20.53
N GLY A 189 -21.12 21.80 21.39
CA GLY A 189 -22.47 22.39 21.33
C GLY A 189 -22.69 23.28 20.09
N LYS A 190 -21.96 23.06 19.00
CA LYS A 190 -22.13 23.71 17.71
C LYS A 190 -22.46 22.65 16.66
N SER A 191 -23.60 22.78 16.01
CA SER A 191 -23.91 22.07 14.78
C SER A 191 -22.97 22.56 13.67
N PHE A 192 -22.29 21.64 13.01
CA PHE A 192 -21.40 21.94 11.88
C PHE A 192 -22.15 21.89 10.53
N ASP A 193 -23.39 22.34 10.50
CA ASP A 193 -24.21 22.41 9.28
C ASP A 193 -23.72 23.49 8.29
N LYS A 194 -22.71 24.26 8.66
CA LYS A 194 -22.09 25.27 7.82
C LYS A 194 -20.59 24.97 7.60
N LYS A 195 -20.08 25.37 6.44
CA LYS A 195 -18.67 25.36 6.12
C LYS A 195 -17.87 26.02 7.26
N ILE A 196 -17.02 25.27 7.94
CA ILE A 196 -16.20 25.75 9.06
C ILE A 196 -15.10 26.61 8.48
N ASP A 197 -14.86 27.79 9.04
CA ASP A 197 -13.76 28.65 8.62
C ASP A 197 -12.40 28.18 9.20
N GLU A 198 -11.31 28.78 8.72
CA GLU A 198 -9.95 28.39 9.13
C GLU A 198 -9.71 28.65 10.62
N ARG A 199 -10.27 29.72 11.18
CA ARG A 199 -10.19 30.06 12.60
C ARG A 199 -10.95 29.05 13.45
N ASP A 200 -12.21 28.76 13.08
CA ASP A 200 -13.02 27.78 13.79
C ASP A 200 -12.37 26.38 13.75
N THR A 201 -11.75 26.02 12.61
CA THR A 201 -10.98 24.78 12.48
C THR A 201 -9.78 24.76 13.43
N TYR A 202 -9.02 25.85 13.50
CA TYR A 202 -7.89 25.96 14.41
C TYR A 202 -8.31 25.85 15.87
N ASP A 203 -9.36 26.58 16.28
CA ASP A 203 -9.90 26.54 17.63
C ASP A 203 -10.42 25.16 18.01
N LEU A 204 -11.05 24.44 17.05
CA LEU A 204 -11.50 23.09 17.22
C LEU A 204 -10.32 22.13 17.48
N LEU A 205 -9.29 22.18 16.64
CA LEU A 205 -8.12 21.34 16.80
C LEU A 205 -7.40 21.60 18.13
N LYS A 206 -7.32 22.87 18.55
CA LYS A 206 -6.77 23.26 19.84
C LYS A 206 -7.59 22.71 21.01
N LEU A 207 -8.92 22.69 20.90
CA LEU A 207 -9.81 22.09 21.90
C LEU A 207 -9.52 20.60 22.09
N TYR A 208 -9.19 19.88 21.01
CA TYR A 208 -8.80 18.47 21.05
C TYR A 208 -7.35 18.25 21.44
N LYS A 209 -6.60 19.31 21.80
CA LYS A 209 -5.17 19.24 22.15
C LYS A 209 -4.31 18.61 21.06
N ILE A 210 -4.69 18.82 19.80
CA ILE A 210 -3.89 18.38 18.67
C ILE A 210 -2.70 19.34 18.55
N PRO A 211 -1.46 18.85 18.58
CA PRO A 211 -0.28 19.71 18.43
C PRO A 211 -0.31 20.42 17.07
N MET A 212 -0.21 21.74 17.09
CA MET A 212 -0.21 22.57 15.90
C MET A 212 0.74 23.74 16.09
N ASN A 213 1.20 24.31 14.99
CA ASN A 213 1.91 25.57 15.01
C ASN A 213 0.97 26.68 15.48
N GLU A 214 1.55 27.67 16.14
CA GLU A 214 0.79 28.87 16.50
C GLU A 214 0.36 29.60 15.23
N ILE A 215 -0.93 29.86 15.11
CA ILE A 215 -1.53 30.62 14.02
C ILE A 215 -2.37 31.74 14.64
N ASP A 216 -2.07 32.97 14.25
CA ASP A 216 -2.87 34.13 14.62
C ASP A 216 -3.68 34.59 13.40
N PHE A 217 -4.91 35.03 13.67
CA PHE A 217 -5.77 35.65 12.67
C PHE A 217 -5.84 37.16 12.90
N VAL A 218 -5.48 37.91 11.87
CA VAL A 218 -5.32 39.35 11.87
C VAL A 218 -6.29 39.95 10.86
N SER A 219 -6.92 41.03 11.23
CA SER A 219 -7.86 41.79 10.38
C SER A 219 -7.59 43.30 10.34
N SER A 220 -6.53 43.76 10.98
CA SER A 220 -6.13 45.18 10.92
C SER A 220 -4.62 45.34 10.90
N MET A 221 -4.15 46.43 10.30
CA MET A 221 -2.73 46.81 10.28
C MET A 221 -2.15 47.00 11.70
N ARG A 222 -2.96 47.45 12.66
CA ARG A 222 -2.55 47.60 14.07
C ARG A 222 -2.15 46.30 14.72
N ASP A 223 -2.80 45.23 14.34
CA ASP A 223 -2.53 43.92 14.93
C ASP A 223 -1.15 43.36 14.56
N LEU A 224 -0.49 43.97 13.57
CA LEU A 224 0.86 43.56 13.14
C LEU A 224 1.96 43.99 14.12
N GLU A 225 1.74 44.99 14.96
CA GLU A 225 2.76 45.50 15.90
C GLU A 225 3.24 44.41 16.88
N LYS A 226 2.40 43.44 17.20
CA LYS A 226 2.76 42.31 18.09
C LYS A 226 3.80 41.35 17.52
N TYR A 227 4.12 41.46 16.22
CA TYR A 227 5.09 40.58 15.54
C TYR A 227 6.48 41.22 15.43
N VAL A 228 6.67 42.42 15.90
CA VAL A 228 8.01 43.05 15.94
C VAL A 228 8.95 42.15 16.72
N GLY A 229 10.06 41.73 16.08
CA GLY A 229 11.05 40.81 16.65
C GLY A 229 10.70 39.32 16.64
N LYS A 230 9.63 38.89 15.92
CA LYS A 230 9.20 37.48 15.84
C LYS A 230 9.38 36.85 14.45
N PHE A 231 10.33 37.36 13.71
CA PHE A 231 10.62 36.90 12.34
C PHE A 231 11.55 35.66 12.33
N PRO A 232 11.55 34.83 11.28
CA PRO A 232 10.76 34.97 10.04
C PRO A 232 9.30 34.47 10.19
N LEU A 233 8.40 35.03 9.36
CA LEU A 233 6.99 34.74 9.40
C LEU A 233 6.45 34.26 8.04
N VAL A 234 5.27 33.66 8.07
CA VAL A 234 4.44 33.35 6.90
C VAL A 234 3.10 34.05 7.06
N MET A 235 2.61 34.66 6.00
CA MET A 235 1.28 35.23 5.92
C MET A 235 0.46 34.51 4.85
N LYS A 236 -0.81 34.22 5.15
CA LYS A 236 -1.76 33.57 4.22
C LYS A 236 -3.09 34.31 4.26
N THR A 237 -3.79 34.34 3.13
CA THR A 237 -5.19 34.76 3.16
C THR A 237 -6.03 33.78 4.00
N ALA A 238 -6.90 34.29 4.86
CA ALA A 238 -7.88 33.50 5.60
C ALA A 238 -9.28 33.52 4.95
N ASN A 239 -9.35 33.88 3.68
CA ASN A 239 -10.56 33.81 2.89
C ASN A 239 -10.90 32.34 2.57
N ASN A 240 -12.06 31.87 2.99
CA ASN A 240 -12.50 30.47 2.86
C ASN A 240 -12.89 30.07 1.43
N ASP A 241 -13.10 31.04 0.56
CA ASP A 241 -13.47 30.76 -0.83
C ASP A 241 -12.24 30.56 -1.72
N ILE A 242 -11.05 30.80 -1.17
CA ILE A 242 -9.78 30.61 -1.87
C ILE A 242 -9.27 29.20 -1.59
N HIS A 243 -9.37 28.35 -2.59
CA HIS A 243 -8.73 27.05 -2.63
C HIS A 243 -7.37 27.17 -3.28
N HIS A 244 -6.38 26.33 -2.87
CA HIS A 244 -5.00 26.39 -3.39
C HIS A 244 -4.34 27.77 -3.26
N LYS A 245 -4.36 28.32 -2.04
CA LYS A 245 -3.90 29.67 -1.72
C LYS A 245 -2.54 30.01 -2.29
N PHE A 246 -1.61 29.05 -2.37
CA PHE A 246 -0.27 29.25 -2.92
C PHE A 246 -0.30 29.57 -4.41
N ASP A 247 -1.10 28.87 -5.20
CA ASP A 247 -1.14 28.98 -6.66
C ASP A 247 -1.68 30.35 -7.13
N VAL A 248 -2.52 30.95 -6.29
CA VAL A 248 -3.11 32.27 -6.60
C VAL A 248 -2.37 33.44 -5.94
N GLY A 249 -1.22 33.17 -5.29
CA GLY A 249 -0.46 34.21 -4.60
C GLY A 249 -1.04 34.62 -3.24
N GLY A 250 -1.90 33.80 -2.66
CA GLY A 250 -2.50 34.01 -1.33
C GLY A 250 -1.63 33.56 -0.16
N VAL A 251 -0.33 33.26 -0.40
CA VAL A 251 0.67 32.86 0.62
C VAL A 251 1.96 33.64 0.36
N ILE A 252 2.48 34.31 1.38
CA ILE A 252 3.78 34.98 1.35
C ILE A 252 4.66 34.33 2.42
N LEU A 253 5.80 33.81 1.98
CA LEU A 253 6.80 33.13 2.82
C LEU A 253 7.98 34.10 3.10
N ASN A 254 8.83 33.71 4.07
CA ASN A 254 10.09 34.40 4.38
C ASN A 254 9.91 35.90 4.64
N ILE A 255 8.96 36.27 5.48
CA ILE A 255 8.75 37.62 5.92
C ILE A 255 9.76 37.88 7.04
N ASP A 256 10.85 38.63 6.76
CA ASP A 256 12.02 38.71 7.64
C ASP A 256 12.04 39.95 8.51
N ASN A 257 11.19 40.94 8.24
CA ASN A 257 11.13 42.19 8.99
C ASN A 257 9.72 42.80 8.96
N PHE A 258 9.55 43.87 9.75
CA PHE A 258 8.25 44.54 9.93
C PHE A 258 7.75 45.27 8.68
N ASP A 259 8.66 45.82 7.87
CA ASP A 259 8.25 46.51 6.64
C ASP A 259 7.81 45.52 5.57
N ASP A 260 8.45 44.32 5.50
CA ASP A 260 8.00 43.23 4.66
C ASP A 260 6.66 42.70 5.13
N LEU A 261 6.42 42.64 6.44
CA LEU A 261 5.15 42.21 7.00
C LEU A 261 4.01 43.16 6.61
N LYS A 262 4.22 44.47 6.65
CA LYS A 262 3.22 45.44 6.20
C LYS A 262 2.94 45.35 4.70
N ARG A 263 4.00 45.15 3.89
CA ARG A 263 3.84 44.97 2.44
C ARG A 263 3.04 43.71 2.14
N ALA A 264 3.37 42.58 2.77
CA ALA A 264 2.65 41.33 2.63
C ALA A 264 1.18 41.46 3.03
N TYR A 265 0.89 42.18 4.13
CA TYR A 265 -0.47 42.40 4.57
C TYR A 265 -1.26 43.22 3.52
N ASN A 266 -0.74 44.29 3.02
CA ASN A 266 -1.38 45.11 1.99
C ASN A 266 -1.62 44.30 0.70
N GLU A 267 -0.61 43.55 0.25
CA GLU A 267 -0.72 42.74 -0.95
C GLU A 267 -1.82 41.67 -0.86
N ILE A 268 -1.88 40.94 0.26
CA ILE A 268 -2.90 39.88 0.45
C ILE A 268 -4.27 40.52 0.66
N THR A 269 -4.39 41.57 1.44
CA THR A 269 -5.70 42.17 1.75
C THR A 269 -6.33 42.85 0.56
N GLU A 270 -5.52 43.49 -0.29
CA GLU A 270 -6.00 44.09 -1.55
C GLU A 270 -6.60 43.05 -2.51
N LYS A 271 -6.01 41.84 -2.57
CA LYS A 271 -6.43 40.79 -3.51
C LYS A 271 -7.55 39.89 -2.95
N PHE A 272 -7.51 39.60 -1.65
CA PHE A 272 -8.30 38.50 -1.07
C PHE A 272 -9.18 38.95 0.12
N GLY A 273 -9.15 40.21 0.53
CA GLY A 273 -9.91 40.72 1.66
C GLY A 273 -9.12 40.71 2.97
N GLU A 274 -9.65 41.46 3.97
CA GLU A 274 -8.93 41.89 5.17
C GLU A 274 -8.49 40.77 6.13
N ARG A 275 -8.95 39.53 5.95
CA ARG A 275 -8.63 38.41 6.85
C ARG A 275 -7.36 37.69 6.41
N VAL A 276 -6.37 37.72 7.27
CA VAL A 276 -5.13 36.94 7.06
C VAL A 276 -4.79 36.09 8.26
N SER A 277 -4.09 35.00 8.02
CA SER A 277 -3.47 34.17 9.08
C SER A 277 -1.95 34.35 9.02
N ILE A 278 -1.32 34.45 10.19
CA ILE A 278 0.14 34.63 10.35
C ILE A 278 0.66 33.51 11.25
N SER A 279 1.76 32.92 10.86
CA SER A 279 2.45 31.89 11.64
C SER A 279 3.96 32.03 11.55
N PRO A 280 4.74 31.49 12.51
CA PRO A 280 6.18 31.35 12.33
C PRO A 280 6.51 30.57 11.06
N PHE A 281 7.58 30.96 10.37
CA PHE A 281 8.17 30.15 9.31
C PHE A 281 9.09 29.11 9.95
N ILE A 282 8.82 27.83 9.71
CA ILE A 282 9.53 26.69 10.29
C ILE A 282 10.25 25.95 9.19
#